data_b31fbcbbde10475af2f65c0081493781
#
_entry.id   b31fbcbbde10475af2f65c0081493781
#
_cell.length_a   1.000
_cell.length_b   1.000
_cell.length_c   1.000
_cell.angle_alpha   90.00
_cell.angle_beta   90.00
_cell.angle_gamma   90.00
#
_symmetry.space_group_name_H-M   'P 1'
#
loop_
_entity.id
_entity.type
_entity.pdbx_description
1 polymer ?
#
loop_
_entity_poly.entity_id
_entity_poly.type
_entity_poly.pdbx_seq_one_letter_code
_entity_poly.pdbx_strand_id
1 'polypeptide(L)'
;MEFVNNVGDQTKEGVSISSDIKALAIGVKEETEKKKNEISNLINEKQNALFSSIEASRQITNINNLTNDILDIASQTNLLALNASIEAARAGEV
;
A
#
# COMPACT_ATOMS: atom_id res chain seq x y z
N MET A 1 27.95 51.24 -37.99
CA MET A 1 28.38 51.06 -36.58
C MET A 1 27.25 50.65 -35.67
N GLU A 2 26.12 51.33 -35.72
CA GLU A 2 24.94 50.93 -34.90
C GLU A 2 24.44 49.54 -35.23
N PHE A 3 24.44 49.15 -36.50
CA PHE A 3 24.04 47.80 -36.91
C PHE A 3 24.92 46.71 -36.28
N VAL A 4 26.24 46.93 -36.32
CA VAL A 4 27.20 45.96 -35.72
C VAL A 4 27.06 45.87 -34.20
N ASN A 5 26.81 47.02 -33.54
CA ASN A 5 26.58 47.03 -32.10
C ASN A 5 25.27 46.32 -31.73
N ASN A 6 24.20 46.51 -32.52
CA ASN A 6 22.94 45.82 -32.31
C ASN A 6 23.07 44.29 -32.49
N VAL A 7 23.79 43.87 -33.52
CA VAL A 7 24.06 42.43 -33.75
C VAL A 7 24.89 41.86 -32.58
N GLY A 8 25.89 42.59 -32.11
CA GLY A 8 26.70 42.18 -30.96
C GLY A 8 25.88 42.06 -29.69
N ASP A 9 24.98 43.01 -29.42
CA ASP A 9 24.10 43.00 -28.27
C ASP A 9 23.08 41.85 -28.34
N GLN A 10 22.49 41.64 -29.50
CA GLN A 10 21.56 40.53 -29.73
C GLN A 10 22.25 39.16 -29.58
N THR A 11 23.51 39.09 -30.01
CA THR A 11 24.30 37.86 -29.84
C THR A 11 24.59 37.60 -28.37
N LYS A 12 24.95 38.60 -27.59
CA LYS A 12 25.16 38.46 -26.13
C LYS A 12 23.88 38.08 -25.43
N GLU A 13 22.77 38.67 -25.79
CA GLU A 13 21.46 38.34 -25.24
C GLU A 13 21.07 36.89 -25.56
N GLY A 14 21.30 36.45 -26.81
CA GLY A 14 21.06 35.07 -27.22
C GLY A 14 21.92 34.08 -26.47
N VAL A 15 23.18 34.36 -26.22
CA VAL A 15 24.08 33.52 -25.41
C VAL A 15 23.60 33.46 -23.98
N SER A 16 23.16 34.58 -23.40
CA SER A 16 22.63 34.62 -22.04
C SER A 16 21.35 33.78 -21.90
N ILE A 17 20.42 33.92 -22.86
CA ILE A 17 19.19 33.16 -22.89
C ILE A 17 19.50 31.65 -23.03
N SER A 18 20.43 31.30 -23.92
CA SER A 18 20.86 29.88 -24.11
C SER A 18 21.44 29.31 -22.84
N SER A 19 22.24 30.07 -22.11
CA SER A 19 22.83 29.67 -20.83
C SER A 19 21.73 29.47 -19.78
N ASP A 20 20.76 30.35 -19.72
CA ASP A 20 19.62 30.25 -18.78
C ASP A 20 18.77 29.03 -19.10
N ILE A 21 18.48 28.78 -20.37
CA ILE A 21 17.73 27.59 -20.82
C ILE A 21 18.48 26.32 -20.46
N LYS A 22 19.79 26.30 -20.65
CA LYS A 22 20.62 25.13 -20.28
C LYS A 22 20.58 24.87 -18.78
N ALA A 23 20.71 25.91 -17.96
CA ALA A 23 20.62 25.80 -16.51
C ALA A 23 19.25 25.30 -16.07
N LEU A 24 18.19 25.83 -16.68
CA LEU A 24 16.82 25.38 -16.42
C LEU A 24 16.62 23.91 -16.80
N ALA A 25 17.13 23.49 -17.95
CA ALA A 25 17.06 22.10 -18.41
C ALA A 25 17.79 21.13 -17.46
N ILE A 26 18.96 21.54 -16.96
CA ILE A 26 19.70 20.77 -15.96
C ILE A 26 18.89 20.66 -14.66
N GLY A 27 18.32 21.75 -14.19
CA GLY A 27 17.48 21.77 -12.99
C GLY A 27 16.25 20.86 -13.12
N VAL A 28 15.58 20.92 -14.28
CA VAL A 28 14.41 20.04 -14.58
C VAL A 28 14.83 18.57 -14.59
N LYS A 29 15.98 18.27 -15.18
CA LYS A 29 16.53 16.91 -15.20
C LYS A 29 16.79 16.39 -13.79
N GLU A 30 17.44 17.19 -12.96
CA GLU A 30 17.73 16.81 -11.57
C GLU A 30 16.45 16.59 -10.76
N GLU A 31 15.50 17.49 -10.91
CA GLU A 31 14.21 17.39 -10.24
C GLU A 31 13.43 16.16 -10.70
N THR A 32 13.48 15.86 -12.00
CA THR A 32 12.85 14.65 -12.57
C THR A 32 13.45 13.38 -12.00
N GLU A 33 14.79 13.30 -11.89
CA GLU A 33 15.46 12.15 -11.29
C GLU A 33 15.08 11.99 -9.81
N LYS A 34 14.99 13.09 -9.09
CA LYS A 34 14.55 13.09 -7.69
C LYS A 34 13.12 12.57 -7.57
N LYS A 35 12.21 13.07 -8.40
CA LYS A 35 10.81 12.61 -8.42
C LYS A 35 10.70 11.14 -8.78
N LYS A 36 11.49 10.68 -9.73
CA LYS A 36 11.54 9.28 -10.13
C LYS A 36 11.94 8.37 -8.95
N ASN A 37 12.95 8.79 -8.18
CA ASN A 37 13.38 8.06 -6.99
C ASN A 37 12.30 8.07 -5.89
N GLU A 38 11.64 9.20 -5.67
CA GLU A 38 10.54 9.32 -4.71
C GLU A 38 9.38 8.39 -5.09
N ILE A 39 9.02 8.34 -6.36
CA ILE A 39 7.97 7.45 -6.87
C ILE A 39 8.35 5.99 -6.67
N SER A 40 9.60 5.63 -6.97
CA SER A 40 10.10 4.27 -6.77
C SER A 40 10.01 3.84 -5.30
N ASN A 41 10.43 4.71 -4.39
CA ASN A 41 10.32 4.47 -2.95
C ASN A 41 8.86 4.35 -2.51
N LEU A 42 7.99 5.21 -3.04
CA LEU A 42 6.55 5.17 -2.74
C LEU A 42 5.92 3.86 -3.21
N ILE A 43 6.29 3.38 -4.39
CA ILE A 43 5.82 2.08 -4.91
C ILE A 43 6.24 0.95 -3.98
N ASN A 44 7.50 0.94 -3.53
CA ASN A 44 7.99 -0.08 -2.60
C ASN A 44 7.24 -0.04 -1.26
N GLU A 45 7.01 1.14 -0.71
CA GLU A 45 6.21 1.31 0.51
C GLU A 45 4.77 0.81 0.33
N LYS A 46 4.15 1.13 -0.79
CA LYS A 46 2.79 0.70 -1.11
C LYS A 46 2.70 -0.82 -1.29
N GLN A 47 3.69 -1.42 -1.93
CA GLN A 47 3.75 -2.87 -2.07
C GLN A 47 3.86 -3.56 -0.71
N ASN A 48 4.73 -3.07 0.17
CA ASN A 48 4.90 -3.60 1.52
C ASN A 48 3.61 -3.44 2.34
N ALA A 49 2.95 -2.29 2.24
CA ALA A 49 1.66 -2.05 2.90
C ALA A 49 0.58 -3.01 2.37
N LEU A 50 0.57 -3.26 1.06
CA LEU A 50 -0.36 -4.20 0.43
C LEU A 50 -0.13 -5.63 0.92
N PHE A 51 1.12 -6.09 0.97
CA PHE A 51 1.46 -7.41 1.51
C PHE A 51 1.01 -7.55 2.96
N SER A 52 1.24 -6.54 3.80
CA SER A 52 0.79 -6.53 5.19
C SER A 52 -0.74 -6.61 5.29
N SER A 53 -1.45 -5.90 4.42
CA SER A 53 -2.92 -5.92 4.38
C SER A 53 -3.45 -7.29 3.93
N ILE A 54 -2.81 -7.91 2.95
CA ILE A 54 -3.17 -9.27 2.49
C ILE A 54 -2.96 -10.29 3.61
N GLU A 55 -1.85 -10.19 4.33
CA GLU A 55 -1.58 -11.07 5.46
C GLU A 55 -2.59 -10.90 6.59
N ALA A 56 -2.94 -9.66 6.91
CA ALA A 56 -3.98 -9.35 7.90
C ALA A 56 -5.34 -9.92 7.48
N SER A 57 -5.70 -9.81 6.20
CA SER A 57 -6.94 -10.39 5.66
C SER A 57 -6.95 -11.91 5.76
N ARG A 58 -5.80 -12.54 5.53
CA ARG A 58 -5.66 -14.01 5.69
C ARG A 58 -5.87 -14.44 7.14
N GLN A 59 -5.31 -13.69 8.08
CA GLN A 59 -5.49 -13.93 9.51
C GLN A 59 -6.96 -13.78 9.93
N ILE A 60 -7.66 -12.77 9.41
CA ILE A 60 -9.10 -12.57 9.65
C ILE A 60 -9.89 -13.78 9.14
N THR A 61 -9.57 -14.28 7.96
CA THR A 61 -10.20 -15.48 7.41
C THR A 61 -9.97 -16.68 8.32
N ASN A 62 -8.75 -16.87 8.83
CA ASN A 62 -8.44 -17.92 9.78
C ASN A 62 -9.24 -17.79 11.08
N ILE A 63 -9.38 -16.58 11.61
CA ILE A 63 -10.18 -16.30 12.80
C ILE A 63 -11.65 -16.64 12.55
N ASN A 64 -12.20 -16.29 11.40
CA ASN A 64 -13.57 -16.65 11.05
C ASN A 64 -13.76 -18.17 10.99
N ASN A 65 -12.80 -18.89 10.40
CA ASN A 65 -12.85 -20.35 10.35
C ASN A 65 -12.79 -20.94 11.75
N LEU A 66 -11.90 -20.46 12.62
CA LEU A 66 -11.82 -20.88 14.01
C LEU A 66 -13.10 -20.59 14.78
N THR A 67 -13.71 -19.43 14.55
CA THR A 67 -14.98 -19.06 15.17
C THR A 67 -16.10 -20.02 14.76
N ASN A 68 -16.17 -20.40 13.48
CA ASN A 68 -17.12 -21.39 13.01
C ASN A 68 -16.87 -22.76 13.64
N ASP A 69 -15.61 -23.18 13.77
CA ASP A 69 -15.25 -24.42 14.43
C ASP A 69 -15.67 -24.41 15.91
N ILE A 70 -15.46 -23.31 16.60
CA ILE A 70 -15.87 -23.13 18.00
C ILE A 70 -17.40 -23.24 18.12
N LEU A 71 -18.14 -22.62 17.21
CA LEU A 71 -19.61 -22.70 17.18
C LEU A 71 -20.07 -24.16 16.96
N ASP A 72 -19.42 -24.89 16.07
CA ASP A 72 -19.72 -26.29 15.83
C ASP A 72 -19.45 -27.14 17.07
N ILE A 73 -18.33 -26.94 17.74
CA ILE A 73 -17.98 -27.61 19.00
C ILE A 73 -18.99 -27.27 20.08
N ALA A 74 -19.37 -26.02 20.21
CA ALA A 74 -20.39 -25.60 21.19
C ALA A 74 -21.72 -26.27 20.94
N SER A 75 -22.13 -26.38 19.67
CA SER A 75 -23.35 -27.08 19.27
C SER A 75 -23.27 -28.57 19.63
N GLN A 76 -22.17 -29.25 19.32
CA GLN A 76 -21.95 -30.65 19.66
C GLN A 76 -21.93 -30.87 21.18
N THR A 77 -21.27 -29.97 21.90
CA THR A 77 -21.23 -30.01 23.37
C THR A 77 -22.62 -29.86 23.96
N ASN A 78 -23.44 -28.97 23.43
CA ASN A 78 -24.80 -28.77 23.85
C ASN A 78 -25.65 -30.02 23.61
N LEU A 79 -25.50 -30.67 22.46
CA LEU A 79 -26.19 -31.95 22.16
C LEU A 79 -25.74 -33.06 23.11
N LEU A 80 -24.45 -33.16 23.40
CA LEU A 80 -23.92 -34.13 24.36
C LEU A 80 -24.47 -33.90 25.77
N ALA A 81 -24.53 -32.66 26.21
CA ALA A 81 -25.10 -32.27 27.50
C ALA A 81 -26.60 -32.61 27.58
N LEU A 82 -27.34 -32.35 26.49
CA LEU A 82 -28.76 -32.70 26.41
C LEU A 82 -28.95 -34.23 26.45
N ASN A 83 -28.17 -34.97 25.68
CA ASN A 83 -28.22 -36.45 25.69
C ASN A 83 -27.87 -37.02 27.06
N ALA A 84 -26.87 -36.47 27.73
CA ALA A 84 -26.50 -36.86 29.07
C ALA A 84 -27.62 -36.58 30.08
N SER A 85 -28.31 -35.46 29.95
CA SER A 85 -29.47 -35.09 30.80
C SER A 85 -30.62 -36.05 30.57
N ILE A 86 -30.90 -36.40 29.32
CA ILE A 86 -31.94 -37.40 28.96
C ILE A 86 -31.62 -38.77 29.57
N GLU A 87 -30.37 -39.20 29.43
CA GLU A 87 -29.96 -40.51 29.96
C GLU A 87 -29.97 -40.53 31.48
N ALA A 88 -29.57 -39.46 32.15
CA ALA A 88 -29.69 -39.32 33.59
C ALA A 88 -31.14 -39.36 34.07
N ALA A 89 -32.06 -38.69 33.37
CA ALA A 89 -33.49 -38.77 33.64
C ALA A 89 -34.03 -40.18 33.45
N ARG A 90 -33.57 -40.88 32.43
CA ARG A 90 -33.92 -42.28 32.17
C ARG A 90 -33.48 -43.20 33.28
N ALA A 91 -32.25 -43.06 33.75
CA ALA A 91 -31.71 -43.85 34.85
C ALA A 91 -32.47 -43.60 36.15
N GLY A 92 -32.99 -42.38 36.34
CA GLY A 92 -33.78 -42.00 37.51
C GLY A 92 -35.18 -42.56 37.53
N GLU A 93 -35.69 -43.05 36.41
CA GLU A 93 -37.03 -43.65 36.28
C GLU A 93 -37.08 -45.15 36.72
N VAL A 94 -35.94 -45.70 36.94
CA VAL A 94 -35.84 -47.09 37.41
C VAL A 94 -35.84 -47.12 38.91
#